data_32f3a23264f7644902cd7d86d876fa4c
#
_entry.id   32f3a23264f7644902cd7d86d876fa4c
#
_cell.length_a   1.000
_cell.length_b   1.000
_cell.length_c   1.000
_cell.angle_alpha   90.00
_cell.angle_beta   90.00
_cell.angle_gamma   90.00
#
_symmetry.space_group_name_H-M   'P 1'
#
loop_
_entity.id
_entity.type
_entity.pdbx_description
1 polymer ?
#
loop_
_entity_poly.entity_id
_entity_poly.type
_entity_poly.pdbx_seq_one_letter_code
_entity_poly.pdbx_strand_id
1 'polypeptide(L)'
;YTEMRNNMKSIKKKPIMILLMAALMATFIVGLCACGKSDSKKVICVDDLEGAKIGVQLGTTGDIYVSDYENDGSGTKVERYNKGADAVQALKVGKIDCVVIDEQPALAFVKENKGLKILDEEFTNEDYAFCLKKGNTELRDKVNTALEKLQQDGTVQSIIDNYIGSEDQVGKTPYVKKDIDRPNGTLKVGTNAEFPPYEY
;
A
#
# COMPACT_ATOMS: atom_id res chain seq x y z
N TYR A 1 -2.42 -31.30 -69.94
CA TYR A 1 -2.52 -29.80 -69.94
C TYR A 1 -3.08 -29.25 -68.64
N THR A 2 -3.94 -29.96 -67.97
CA THR A 2 -4.58 -29.54 -66.69
C THR A 2 -3.66 -29.69 -65.50
N GLU A 3 -2.77 -30.70 -65.49
CA GLU A 3 -1.84 -30.93 -64.37
C GLU A 3 -0.69 -29.88 -64.30
N MET A 4 -0.18 -29.45 -65.44
CA MET A 4 0.86 -28.40 -65.46
C MET A 4 0.32 -27.03 -64.97
N ARG A 5 -0.96 -26.75 -65.16
CA ARG A 5 -1.59 -25.50 -64.74
C ARG A 5 -1.83 -25.46 -63.22
N ASN A 6 -2.06 -26.61 -62.58
CA ASN A 6 -2.21 -26.72 -61.13
C ASN A 6 -0.89 -26.59 -60.38
N ASN A 7 0.21 -27.09 -60.94
CA ASN A 7 1.53 -26.96 -60.36
C ASN A 7 2.10 -25.52 -60.42
N MET A 8 1.79 -24.77 -61.46
CA MET A 8 2.21 -23.36 -61.59
C MET A 8 1.43 -22.44 -60.61
N LYS A 9 0.20 -22.78 -60.24
CA LYS A 9 -0.58 -22.00 -59.23
C LYS A 9 -0.15 -22.27 -57.79
N SER A 10 0.41 -23.46 -57.51
CA SER A 10 0.93 -23.84 -56.18
C SER A 10 2.24 -23.12 -55.84
N ILE A 11 3.14 -22.94 -56.82
CA ILE A 11 4.46 -22.33 -56.63
C ILE A 11 4.38 -20.82 -56.37
N LYS A 12 3.37 -20.11 -56.91
CA LYS A 12 3.19 -18.65 -56.68
C LYS A 12 2.54 -18.30 -55.33
N LYS A 13 1.85 -19.22 -54.67
CA LYS A 13 1.21 -18.96 -53.37
C LYS A 13 2.12 -19.09 -52.16
N LYS A 14 3.16 -19.94 -52.27
CA LYS A 14 4.08 -20.19 -51.12
C LYS A 14 4.91 -18.96 -50.71
N PRO A 15 5.55 -18.18 -51.60
CA PRO A 15 6.31 -17.01 -51.17
C PRO A 15 5.42 -15.88 -50.63
N ILE A 16 4.19 -15.73 -51.12
CA ILE A 16 3.27 -14.71 -50.64
C ILE A 16 2.80 -15.03 -49.21
N MET A 17 2.56 -16.31 -48.90
CA MET A 17 2.16 -16.77 -47.57
C MET A 17 3.29 -16.63 -46.55
N ILE A 18 4.52 -16.89 -46.95
CA ILE A 18 5.72 -16.69 -46.11
C ILE A 18 5.98 -15.20 -45.84
N LEU A 19 5.76 -14.34 -46.85
CA LEU A 19 5.89 -12.89 -46.68
C LEU A 19 4.79 -12.31 -45.75
N LEU A 20 3.56 -12.82 -45.82
CA LEU A 20 2.46 -12.43 -44.92
C LEU A 20 2.70 -12.90 -43.48
N MET A 21 3.24 -14.12 -43.27
CA MET A 21 3.59 -14.57 -41.91
C MET A 21 4.80 -13.79 -41.34
N ALA A 22 5.78 -13.43 -42.16
CA ALA A 22 6.89 -12.59 -41.73
C ALA A 22 6.44 -11.16 -41.38
N ALA A 23 5.49 -10.59 -42.11
CA ALA A 23 4.91 -9.29 -41.78
C ALA A 23 4.07 -9.31 -40.50
N LEU A 24 3.32 -10.40 -40.25
CA LEU A 24 2.56 -10.57 -38.98
C LEU A 24 3.49 -10.77 -37.76
N MET A 25 4.61 -11.48 -37.92
CA MET A 25 5.62 -11.62 -36.85
C MET A 25 6.35 -10.29 -36.58
N ALA A 26 6.66 -9.51 -37.62
CA ALA A 26 7.29 -8.19 -37.43
C ALA A 26 6.39 -7.21 -36.70
N THR A 27 5.07 -7.23 -36.93
CA THR A 27 4.10 -6.38 -36.19
C THR A 27 3.93 -6.85 -34.74
N PHE A 28 4.10 -8.14 -34.44
CA PHE A 28 4.05 -8.65 -33.07
C PHE A 28 5.30 -8.28 -32.24
N ILE A 29 6.46 -8.17 -32.87
CA ILE A 29 7.73 -7.77 -32.23
C ILE A 29 7.75 -6.28 -31.92
N VAL A 30 7.13 -5.42 -32.75
CA VAL A 30 7.04 -3.97 -32.51
C VAL A 30 6.05 -3.67 -31.37
N GLY A 31 5.05 -4.53 -31.14
CA GLY A 31 4.08 -4.37 -30.04
C GLY A 31 4.66 -4.69 -28.65
N LEU A 32 5.77 -5.44 -28.55
CA LEU A 32 6.39 -5.82 -27.28
C LEU A 32 7.45 -4.81 -26.78
N CYS A 33 7.84 -3.82 -27.57
CA CYS A 33 8.74 -2.73 -27.16
C CYS A 33 8.01 -1.48 -26.62
N ALA A 34 6.69 -1.51 -26.48
CA ALA A 34 5.93 -0.50 -25.75
C ALA A 34 5.88 -0.79 -24.23
N CYS A 35 6.98 -1.28 -23.64
CA CYS A 35 7.29 -0.99 -22.26
C CYS A 35 7.62 0.50 -22.21
N GLY A 36 6.59 1.34 -22.09
CA GLY A 36 6.78 2.73 -21.75
C GLY A 36 7.68 2.75 -20.52
N LYS A 37 8.84 3.37 -20.60
CA LYS A 37 9.55 3.82 -19.41
C LYS A 37 8.50 4.57 -18.61
N SER A 38 8.05 4.01 -17.51
CA SER A 38 7.37 4.80 -16.49
C SER A 38 8.40 5.84 -16.11
N ASP A 39 8.18 7.10 -16.50
CA ASP A 39 8.94 8.21 -15.94
C ASP A 39 8.57 8.27 -14.46
N SER A 40 9.23 7.42 -13.65
CA SER A 40 9.10 7.46 -12.22
C SER A 40 9.85 8.68 -11.70
N LYS A 41 9.15 9.55 -11.01
CA LYS A 41 9.74 10.69 -10.32
C LYS A 41 10.54 10.18 -9.13
N LYS A 42 11.75 10.69 -8.95
CA LYS A 42 12.55 10.40 -7.77
C LYS A 42 12.07 11.30 -6.63
N VAL A 43 11.54 10.70 -5.57
CA VAL A 43 11.11 11.38 -4.34
C VAL A 43 12.18 11.16 -3.27
N ILE A 44 12.79 12.23 -2.77
CA ILE A 44 13.85 12.22 -1.74
C ILE A 44 13.56 13.12 -0.54
N CYS A 45 12.56 13.98 -0.63
CA CYS A 45 12.06 14.85 0.44
C CYS A 45 10.57 15.11 0.26
N VAL A 46 9.92 15.77 1.21
CA VAL A 46 8.48 16.08 1.17
C VAL A 46 8.12 16.99 0.00
N ASP A 47 8.96 17.95 -0.35
CA ASP A 47 8.72 18.86 -1.48
C ASP A 47 8.63 18.13 -2.83
N ASP A 48 9.26 16.97 -2.95
CA ASP A 48 9.19 16.16 -4.17
C ASP A 48 7.83 15.45 -4.37
N LEU A 49 6.91 15.53 -3.41
CA LEU A 49 5.56 14.97 -3.54
C LEU A 49 4.75 15.70 -4.61
N GLU A 50 5.01 16.99 -4.85
CA GLU A 50 4.40 17.73 -5.95
C GLU A 50 4.70 17.07 -7.30
N GLY A 51 3.66 16.77 -8.08
CA GLY A 51 3.78 16.12 -9.38
C GLY A 51 4.16 14.63 -9.34
N ALA A 52 4.27 14.03 -8.15
CA ALA A 52 4.53 12.61 -7.98
C ALA A 52 3.24 11.75 -8.08
N LYS A 53 3.43 10.46 -8.34
CA LYS A 53 2.39 9.44 -8.16
C LYS A 53 2.55 8.83 -6.76
N ILE A 54 1.66 9.19 -5.86
CA ILE A 54 1.72 8.84 -4.45
C ILE A 54 0.74 7.71 -4.16
N GLY A 55 1.21 6.61 -3.57
CA GLY A 55 0.35 5.55 -3.05
C GLY A 55 0.00 5.80 -1.59
N VAL A 56 -1.26 5.56 -1.22
CA VAL A 56 -1.74 5.65 0.15
C VAL A 56 -2.69 4.51 0.46
N GLN A 57 -2.87 4.21 1.74
CA GLN A 57 -3.99 3.39 2.16
C GLN A 57 -5.24 4.28 2.30
N LEU A 58 -6.34 3.84 1.68
CA LEU A 58 -7.60 4.59 1.65
C LEU A 58 -8.09 4.95 3.04
N GLY A 59 -8.41 6.23 3.25
CA GLY A 59 -9.04 6.76 4.46
C GLY A 59 -8.10 6.95 5.65
N THR A 60 -6.78 6.78 5.48
CA THR A 60 -5.77 7.10 6.50
C THR A 60 -5.48 8.60 6.53
N THR A 61 -4.79 9.05 7.57
CA THR A 61 -4.29 10.43 7.65
C THR A 61 -3.39 10.77 6.46
N GLY A 62 -2.54 9.85 6.04
CA GLY A 62 -1.73 10.01 4.84
C GLY A 62 -2.56 10.29 3.59
N ASP A 63 -3.66 9.55 3.37
CA ASP A 63 -4.59 9.80 2.25
C ASP A 63 -5.21 11.20 2.34
N ILE A 64 -5.65 11.62 3.52
CA ILE A 64 -6.28 12.93 3.72
C ILE A 64 -5.30 14.06 3.36
N TYR A 65 -4.09 14.04 3.90
CA TYR A 65 -3.11 15.11 3.68
C TYR A 65 -2.58 15.15 2.24
N VAL A 66 -2.28 14.00 1.63
CA VAL A 66 -1.78 14.03 0.24
C VAL A 66 -2.86 14.36 -0.78
N SER A 67 -4.15 14.24 -0.40
CA SER A 67 -5.27 14.66 -1.26
C SER A 67 -5.24 16.15 -1.57
N ASP A 68 -4.63 16.98 -0.73
CA ASP A 68 -4.48 18.41 -1.00
C ASP A 68 -3.56 18.67 -2.20
N TYR A 69 -2.56 17.81 -2.44
CA TYR A 69 -1.67 17.90 -3.60
C TYR A 69 -2.34 17.54 -4.93
N GLU A 70 -3.43 16.78 -4.94
CA GLU A 70 -4.16 16.47 -6.20
C GLU A 70 -4.83 17.69 -6.81
N ASN A 71 -5.12 18.72 -6.01
CA ASN A 71 -5.92 19.86 -6.39
C ASN A 71 -5.11 21.16 -6.52
N ASP A 72 -3.81 21.13 -6.27
CA ASP A 72 -2.92 22.29 -6.28
C ASP A 72 -2.41 22.69 -7.67
N GLY A 73 -2.70 21.89 -8.70
CA GLY A 73 -2.23 22.10 -10.07
C GLY A 73 -0.81 21.59 -10.35
N SER A 74 -0.15 20.95 -9.39
CA SER A 74 1.19 20.35 -9.55
C SER A 74 1.22 19.13 -10.49
N GLY A 75 0.06 18.53 -10.75
CA GLY A 75 -0.06 17.28 -11.51
C GLY A 75 0.16 16.03 -10.67
N THR A 76 0.18 16.15 -9.36
CA THR A 76 0.23 15.03 -8.40
C THR A 76 -0.95 14.07 -8.62
N LYS A 77 -0.69 12.78 -8.49
CA LYS A 77 -1.71 11.72 -8.57
C LYS A 77 -1.67 10.88 -7.31
N VAL A 78 -2.80 10.74 -6.64
CA VAL A 78 -2.93 9.90 -5.45
C VAL A 78 -3.64 8.59 -5.81
N GLU A 79 -2.90 7.49 -5.70
CA GLU A 79 -3.40 6.12 -5.92
C GLU A 79 -3.78 5.50 -4.58
N ARG A 80 -5.07 5.24 -4.38
CA ARG A 80 -5.62 4.73 -3.13
C ARG A 80 -5.73 3.22 -3.15
N TYR A 81 -5.17 2.56 -2.15
CA TYR A 81 -5.17 1.11 -1.98
C TYR A 81 -5.95 0.73 -0.73
N ASN A 82 -6.60 -0.43 -0.75
CA ASN A 82 -7.29 -0.94 0.44
C ASN A 82 -6.31 -1.38 1.54
N LYS A 83 -5.08 -1.75 1.15
CA LYS A 83 -4.02 -2.24 2.04
C LYS A 83 -2.71 -1.53 1.75
N GLY A 84 -1.95 -1.21 2.81
CA GLY A 84 -0.61 -0.64 2.67
C GLY A 84 0.34 -1.54 1.88
N ALA A 85 0.22 -2.86 2.04
CA ALA A 85 1.00 -3.84 1.28
C ALA A 85 0.81 -3.73 -0.24
N ASP A 86 -0.41 -3.43 -0.71
CA ASP A 86 -0.69 -3.26 -2.14
C ASP A 86 -0.03 -1.99 -2.70
N ALA A 87 -0.02 -0.89 -1.91
CA ALA A 87 0.72 0.32 -2.25
C ALA A 87 2.22 0.06 -2.36
N VAL A 88 2.79 -0.68 -1.41
CA VAL A 88 4.21 -1.07 -1.42
C VAL A 88 4.55 -1.94 -2.64
N GLN A 89 3.68 -2.87 -3.03
CA GLN A 89 3.89 -3.65 -4.26
C GLN A 89 3.82 -2.78 -5.52
N ALA A 90 2.90 -1.82 -5.57
CA ALA A 90 2.81 -0.86 -6.68
C ALA A 90 4.08 0.00 -6.80
N LEU A 91 4.68 0.43 -5.68
CA LEU A 91 5.97 1.12 -5.64
C LEU A 91 7.09 0.23 -6.20
N LYS A 92 7.17 -1.02 -5.75
CA LYS A 92 8.22 -1.97 -6.21
C LYS A 92 8.21 -2.24 -7.70
N VAL A 93 7.04 -2.22 -8.32
CA VAL A 93 6.92 -2.42 -9.78
C VAL A 93 6.94 -1.11 -10.57
N GLY A 94 7.19 0.02 -9.91
CA GLY A 94 7.31 1.34 -10.56
C GLY A 94 5.99 1.92 -11.07
N LYS A 95 4.85 1.47 -10.54
CA LYS A 95 3.53 2.02 -10.87
C LYS A 95 3.33 3.39 -10.22
N ILE A 96 3.87 3.58 -9.03
CA ILE A 96 3.88 4.81 -8.24
C ILE A 96 5.31 5.18 -7.85
N ASP A 97 5.53 6.42 -7.43
CA ASP A 97 6.85 6.98 -7.14
C ASP A 97 7.21 6.88 -5.66
N CYS A 98 6.22 6.96 -4.77
CA CYS A 98 6.38 6.81 -3.33
C CYS A 98 5.09 6.31 -2.66
N VAL A 99 5.21 5.93 -1.38
CA VAL A 99 4.08 5.60 -0.51
C VAL A 99 4.13 6.52 0.70
N VAL A 100 2.99 7.12 1.05
CA VAL A 100 2.79 7.84 2.32
C VAL A 100 1.98 6.93 3.24
N ILE A 101 2.58 6.55 4.35
CA ILE A 101 2.04 5.60 5.32
C ILE A 101 2.68 5.85 6.68
N ASP A 102 2.05 5.41 7.74
CA ASP A 102 2.53 5.52 9.11
C ASP A 102 3.93 4.89 9.29
N GLU A 103 4.74 5.46 10.18
CA GLU A 103 6.14 5.08 10.37
C GLU A 103 6.31 3.59 10.70
N GLN A 104 5.57 3.06 11.67
CA GLN A 104 5.75 1.68 12.11
C GLN A 104 5.40 0.64 11.02
N PRO A 105 4.29 0.76 10.28
CA PRO A 105 4.07 -0.02 9.08
C PRO A 105 5.15 0.16 8.01
N ALA A 106 5.64 1.39 7.80
CA ALA A 106 6.74 1.64 6.86
C ALA A 106 8.00 0.88 7.26
N LEU A 107 8.39 0.90 8.54
CA LEU A 107 9.53 0.14 9.09
C LEU A 107 9.35 -1.37 8.87
N ALA A 108 8.15 -1.91 9.13
CA ALA A 108 7.83 -3.32 8.89
C ALA A 108 7.99 -3.68 7.40
N PHE A 109 7.47 -2.85 6.49
CA PHE A 109 7.59 -3.10 5.05
C PHE A 109 9.02 -2.99 4.53
N VAL A 110 9.80 -2.01 4.98
CA VAL A 110 11.20 -1.85 4.56
C VAL A 110 12.06 -3.03 5.04
N LYS A 111 11.82 -3.56 6.24
CA LYS A 111 12.50 -4.74 6.77
C LYS A 111 12.31 -5.97 5.87
N GLU A 112 11.11 -6.14 5.32
CA GLU A 112 10.77 -7.29 4.48
C GLU A 112 11.05 -7.07 2.98
N ASN A 113 11.19 -5.81 2.55
CA ASN A 113 11.31 -5.45 1.13
C ASN A 113 12.63 -4.75 0.84
N LYS A 114 13.64 -5.50 0.40
CA LYS A 114 14.94 -4.94 0.00
C LYS A 114 14.77 -3.89 -1.11
N GLY A 115 15.54 -2.82 -1.02
CA GLY A 115 15.56 -1.75 -2.03
C GLY A 115 14.57 -0.60 -1.77
N LEU A 116 13.78 -0.70 -0.72
CA LEU A 116 12.99 0.40 -0.20
C LEU A 116 13.72 1.09 0.96
N LYS A 117 13.43 2.37 1.15
CA LYS A 117 13.89 3.16 2.31
C LYS A 117 12.76 4.08 2.78
N ILE A 118 12.82 4.47 4.03
CA ILE A 118 12.02 5.57 4.59
C ILE A 118 12.82 6.85 4.41
N LEU A 119 12.16 7.96 4.12
CA LEU A 119 12.80 9.28 4.10
C LEU A 119 13.03 9.76 5.53
N ASP A 120 14.09 10.55 5.71
CA ASP A 120 14.48 11.07 7.03
C ASP A 120 13.54 12.19 7.52
N GLU A 121 12.73 12.74 6.62
CA GLU A 121 11.80 13.83 6.89
C GLU A 121 10.41 13.26 7.19
N GLU A 122 9.85 13.63 8.35
CA GLU A 122 8.49 13.28 8.73
C GLU A 122 7.48 14.13 7.94
N PHE A 123 6.44 13.47 7.40
CA PHE A 123 5.39 14.17 6.65
C PHE A 123 4.40 14.86 7.59
N THR A 124 3.99 14.20 8.66
CA THR A 124 3.10 14.73 9.70
C THR A 124 3.22 13.91 10.97
N ASN A 125 2.73 14.46 12.08
CA ASN A 125 2.60 13.74 13.34
C ASN A 125 1.13 13.61 13.71
N GLU A 126 0.70 12.45 14.19
CA GLU A 126 -0.70 12.17 14.51
C GLU A 126 -0.87 11.32 15.77
N ASP A 127 -2.05 11.42 16.38
CA ASP A 127 -2.48 10.57 17.48
C ASP A 127 -3.50 9.52 17.01
N TYR A 128 -3.44 8.33 17.56
CA TYR A 128 -4.47 7.30 17.35
C TYR A 128 -5.63 7.48 18.32
N ALA A 129 -6.85 7.28 17.83
CA ALA A 129 -8.05 7.39 18.63
C ALA A 129 -9.13 6.36 18.25
N PHE A 130 -9.95 5.98 19.23
CA PHE A 130 -11.15 5.21 18.98
C PHE A 130 -12.27 6.08 18.45
N CYS A 131 -12.87 5.69 17.32
CA CYS A 131 -14.04 6.35 16.76
C CYS A 131 -15.34 5.71 17.26
N LEU A 132 -16.26 6.53 17.73
CA LEU A 132 -17.58 6.11 18.18
C LEU A 132 -18.69 6.90 17.47
N LYS A 133 -19.89 6.33 17.41
CA LYS A 133 -21.05 7.06 16.88
C LYS A 133 -21.24 8.38 17.63
N LYS A 134 -21.37 9.48 16.89
CA LYS A 134 -21.59 10.81 17.45
C LYS A 134 -22.79 10.81 18.43
N GLY A 135 -22.59 11.39 19.60
CA GLY A 135 -23.61 11.44 20.67
C GLY A 135 -23.58 10.23 21.62
N ASN A 136 -22.79 9.19 21.36
CA ASN A 136 -22.64 8.07 22.30
C ASN A 136 -21.62 8.41 23.40
N THR A 137 -21.94 9.40 24.20
CA THR A 137 -21.05 9.92 25.25
C THR A 137 -20.84 8.92 26.38
N GLU A 138 -21.84 8.12 26.72
CA GLU A 138 -21.72 7.10 27.77
C GLU A 138 -20.65 6.06 27.42
N LEU A 139 -20.64 5.54 26.18
CA LEU A 139 -19.62 4.58 25.76
C LEU A 139 -18.26 5.24 25.66
N ARG A 140 -18.17 6.48 25.15
CA ARG A 140 -16.93 7.26 25.10
C ARG A 140 -16.29 7.37 26.48
N ASP A 141 -17.08 7.77 27.49
CA ASP A 141 -16.57 8.00 28.82
C ASP A 141 -16.11 6.69 29.48
N LYS A 142 -16.84 5.58 29.23
CA LYS A 142 -16.40 4.23 29.66
C LYS A 142 -15.09 3.80 29.00
N VAL A 143 -14.92 4.03 27.70
CA VAL A 143 -13.68 3.70 26.96
C VAL A 143 -12.53 4.54 27.49
N ASN A 144 -12.71 5.87 27.64
CA ASN A 144 -11.69 6.75 28.16
C ASN A 144 -11.25 6.33 29.58
N THR A 145 -12.21 6.08 30.47
CA THR A 145 -11.91 5.62 31.85
C THR A 145 -11.12 4.32 31.85
N ALA A 146 -11.46 3.37 30.98
CA ALA A 146 -10.73 2.12 30.85
C ALA A 146 -9.30 2.34 30.31
N LEU A 147 -9.15 3.19 29.31
CA LEU A 147 -7.86 3.53 28.72
C LEU A 147 -6.95 4.23 29.73
N GLU A 148 -7.45 5.24 30.42
CA GLU A 148 -6.72 5.93 31.50
C GLU A 148 -6.22 4.96 32.56
N LYS A 149 -7.05 4.01 32.99
CA LYS A 149 -6.65 2.99 33.95
C LYS A 149 -5.54 2.08 33.41
N LEU A 150 -5.65 1.65 32.15
CA LEU A 150 -4.64 0.82 31.51
C LEU A 150 -3.32 1.57 31.26
N GLN A 151 -3.37 2.88 31.06
CA GLN A 151 -2.19 3.74 31.02
C GLN A 151 -1.54 3.86 32.41
N GLN A 152 -2.35 4.12 33.44
CA GLN A 152 -1.86 4.28 34.81
C GLN A 152 -1.24 3.01 35.39
N ASP A 153 -1.78 1.84 35.08
CA ASP A 153 -1.25 0.55 35.53
C ASP A 153 -0.10 0.00 34.67
N GLY A 154 0.32 0.73 33.65
CA GLY A 154 1.43 0.38 32.77
C GLY A 154 1.09 -0.66 31.69
N THR A 155 -0.17 -1.12 31.58
CA THR A 155 -0.59 -2.13 30.60
C THR A 155 -0.39 -1.62 29.17
N VAL A 156 -0.80 -0.37 28.88
CA VAL A 156 -0.62 0.24 27.55
C VAL A 156 0.86 0.31 27.18
N GLN A 157 1.72 0.78 28.10
CA GLN A 157 3.14 0.86 27.85
C GLN A 157 3.77 -0.52 27.59
N SER A 158 3.39 -1.52 28.36
CA SER A 158 3.86 -2.90 28.16
C SER A 158 3.47 -3.48 26.78
N ILE A 159 2.28 -3.12 26.29
CA ILE A 159 1.84 -3.50 24.93
C ILE A 159 2.69 -2.77 23.89
N ILE A 160 2.87 -1.45 24.03
CA ILE A 160 3.72 -0.65 23.13
C ILE A 160 5.12 -1.24 23.08
N ASP A 161 5.77 -1.46 24.21
CA ASP A 161 7.12 -2.00 24.28
C ASP A 161 7.23 -3.38 23.61
N ASN A 162 6.21 -4.23 23.79
CA ASN A 162 6.26 -5.58 23.24
C ASN A 162 6.02 -5.65 21.73
N TYR A 163 5.21 -4.76 21.16
CA TYR A 163 4.79 -4.87 19.76
C TYR A 163 5.41 -3.82 18.83
N ILE A 164 5.73 -2.64 19.33
CA ILE A 164 6.27 -1.50 18.56
C ILE A 164 7.45 -0.80 19.28
N GLY A 165 7.96 -1.36 20.35
CA GLY A 165 9.12 -0.84 21.08
C GLY A 165 10.44 -1.08 20.35
N SER A 166 11.54 -0.85 21.03
CA SER A 166 12.89 -1.10 20.53
C SER A 166 13.15 -2.60 20.27
N GLU A 167 14.15 -2.92 19.43
CA GLU A 167 14.47 -4.32 19.06
C GLU A 167 14.73 -5.24 20.27
N ASP A 168 15.24 -4.68 21.35
CA ASP A 168 15.49 -5.42 22.62
C ASP A 168 14.23 -5.60 23.46
N GLN A 169 13.14 -4.88 23.21
CA GLN A 169 11.85 -4.98 23.90
C GLN A 169 10.83 -5.84 23.16
N VAL A 170 10.79 -5.75 21.84
CA VAL A 170 9.78 -6.43 21.01
C VAL A 170 9.80 -7.95 21.24
N GLY A 171 8.62 -8.51 21.50
CA GLY A 171 8.41 -9.95 21.71
C GLY A 171 8.78 -10.47 23.09
N LYS A 172 9.20 -9.62 24.04
CA LYS A 172 9.64 -10.05 25.39
C LYS A 172 8.49 -10.24 26.37
N THR A 173 7.45 -9.43 26.26
CA THR A 173 6.32 -9.40 27.21
C THR A 173 4.97 -9.45 26.47
N PRO A 174 4.67 -10.52 25.74
CA PRO A 174 3.42 -10.62 24.98
C PRO A 174 2.22 -10.49 25.91
N TYR A 175 1.20 -9.77 25.45
CA TYR A 175 -0.04 -9.61 26.21
C TYR A 175 -0.69 -10.96 26.50
N VAL A 176 -0.95 -11.23 27.77
CA VAL A 176 -1.67 -12.42 28.21
C VAL A 176 -3.11 -12.05 28.53
N LYS A 177 -4.05 -12.66 27.78
CA LYS A 177 -5.48 -12.46 28.00
C LYS A 177 -5.86 -12.86 29.43
N LYS A 178 -6.38 -11.91 30.20
CA LYS A 178 -6.88 -12.17 31.55
C LYS A 178 -8.26 -12.82 31.48
N ASP A 179 -8.46 -13.87 32.29
CA ASP A 179 -9.80 -14.42 32.51
C ASP A 179 -10.51 -13.54 33.56
N ILE A 180 -11.42 -12.70 33.06
CA ILE A 180 -12.18 -11.76 33.89
C ILE A 180 -13.67 -11.93 33.61
N ASP A 181 -14.46 -11.68 34.64
CA ASP A 181 -15.91 -11.66 34.51
C ASP A 181 -16.36 -10.56 33.53
N ARG A 182 -17.28 -10.85 32.63
CA ARG A 182 -17.74 -9.96 31.54
C ARG A 182 -19.24 -9.71 31.61
N PRO A 183 -19.72 -9.04 32.69
CA PRO A 183 -21.14 -8.88 32.91
C PRO A 183 -21.83 -7.86 31.99
N ASN A 184 -21.03 -7.07 31.27
CA ASN A 184 -21.55 -5.91 30.51
C ASN A 184 -21.91 -6.24 29.05
N GLY A 185 -21.97 -7.53 28.68
CA GLY A 185 -22.33 -7.95 27.33
C GLY A 185 -21.19 -7.87 26.32
N THR A 186 -21.53 -7.62 25.06
CA THR A 186 -20.58 -7.65 23.92
C THR A 186 -20.44 -6.27 23.30
N LEU A 187 -19.21 -5.77 23.21
CA LEU A 187 -18.84 -4.63 22.37
C LEU A 187 -18.34 -5.11 21.02
N LYS A 188 -18.93 -4.60 19.92
CA LYS A 188 -18.43 -4.86 18.57
C LYS A 188 -17.44 -3.76 18.18
N VAL A 189 -16.23 -4.16 17.82
CA VAL A 189 -15.16 -3.27 17.38
C VAL A 189 -14.84 -3.59 15.93
N GLY A 190 -14.75 -2.57 15.07
CA GLY A 190 -14.23 -2.68 13.71
C GLY A 190 -12.78 -2.23 13.70
N THR A 191 -11.93 -2.97 12.99
CA THR A 191 -10.52 -2.65 12.82
C THR A 191 -10.04 -3.10 11.44
N ASN A 192 -8.85 -2.67 11.03
CA ASN A 192 -8.18 -3.14 9.82
C ASN A 192 -7.10 -4.15 10.23
N ALA A 193 -7.44 -5.43 10.17
CA ALA A 193 -6.56 -6.51 10.64
C ALA A 193 -5.35 -6.81 9.71
N GLU A 194 -4.89 -5.86 8.90
CA GLU A 194 -3.74 -6.01 7.99
C GLU A 194 -2.87 -4.74 7.99
N PHE A 195 -2.58 -4.24 9.18
CA PHE A 195 -1.77 -3.04 9.39
C PHE A 195 -0.67 -3.29 10.44
N PRO A 196 0.28 -4.20 10.15
CA PRO A 196 1.34 -4.53 11.10
C PRO A 196 2.26 -3.34 11.34
N PRO A 197 2.79 -3.16 12.55
CA PRO A 197 2.68 -4.03 13.73
C PRO A 197 1.47 -3.72 14.63
N TYR A 198 0.61 -2.79 14.26
CA TYR A 198 -0.54 -2.39 15.09
C TYR A 198 -1.67 -3.41 15.08
N GLU A 199 -1.92 -4.05 13.95
CA GLU A 199 -3.05 -4.96 13.73
C GLU A 199 -2.63 -6.14 12.83
N TYR A 200 -3.07 -7.38 13.20
CA TYR A 200 -2.79 -8.61 12.48
C TYR A 200 -4.08 -9.40 12.20
#